data_db2a0273aefa8a68578349ec3fd4cb26
#
_entry.id   db2a0273aefa8a68578349ec3fd4cb26
#
_cell.length_a   1.000
_cell.length_b   1.000
_cell.length_c   1.000
_cell.angle_alpha   90.00
_cell.angle_beta   90.00
_cell.angle_gamma   90.00
#
_symmetry.space_group_name_H-M   'P 1'
#
loop_
_entity.id
_entity.type
_entity.pdbx_description
1 polymer ?
#
loop_
_entity_poly.entity_id
_entity_poly.type
_entity_poly.pdbx_seq_one_letter_code
_entity_poly.pdbx_strand_id
1 'polypeptide(L)'
;MRLGANSVLFGGYDIETAFKYLAMAGYDGIEISAIPGMSEHLVIERWQEAAPEIKRLSAEYGLELMAMEQPFPDPAIMEPAFQAAVAMGIPVVNTGSRGTAGDEESLKERIEVLAGLADMAERYGVTLCVKAHVGAAIHDTAT
;
A
#
# COMPACT_ATOMS: atom_id res chain seq x y z
N MET A 1 13.20 7.11 -15.99
CA MET A 1 12.52 6.08 -15.17
C MET A 1 12.59 6.58 -13.74
N ARG A 2 11.49 6.54 -12.98
CA ARG A 2 11.50 6.89 -11.54
C ARG A 2 11.54 5.62 -10.72
N LEU A 3 12.34 5.63 -9.65
CA LEU A 3 12.50 4.49 -8.73
C LEU A 3 11.96 4.86 -7.36
N GLY A 4 11.11 4.01 -6.81
CA GLY A 4 10.63 4.10 -5.44
C GLY A 4 10.99 2.83 -4.66
N ALA A 5 11.00 2.94 -3.34
CA ALA A 5 11.14 1.78 -2.46
C ALA A 5 10.08 1.81 -1.37
N ASN A 6 9.68 0.61 -0.93
CA ASN A 6 8.72 0.48 0.17
C ASN A 6 9.41 0.76 1.51
N SER A 7 8.76 1.58 2.33
CA SER A 7 9.24 1.92 3.67
C SER A 7 9.32 0.72 4.63
N VAL A 8 8.74 -0.44 4.25
CA VAL A 8 8.86 -1.70 5.00
C VAL A 8 10.31 -2.12 5.27
N LEU A 9 11.25 -1.68 4.41
CA LEU A 9 12.70 -1.89 4.61
C LEU A 9 13.22 -1.28 5.92
N PHE A 10 12.49 -0.33 6.46
CA PHE A 10 12.80 0.37 7.71
C PHE A 10 11.85 -0.03 8.85
N GLY A 11 11.31 -1.24 8.80
CA GLY A 11 10.51 -1.80 9.89
C GLY A 11 11.28 -1.74 11.22
N GLY A 12 10.64 -1.21 12.28
CA GLY A 12 11.29 -0.98 13.58
C GLY A 12 11.96 0.40 13.74
N TYR A 13 11.99 1.23 12.69
CA TYR A 13 12.37 2.64 12.73
C TYR A 13 11.15 3.52 12.48
N ASP A 14 11.27 4.83 12.76
CA ASP A 14 10.23 5.79 12.42
C ASP A 14 10.18 6.08 10.90
N ILE A 15 9.08 6.67 10.46
CA ILE A 15 8.85 6.99 9.04
C ILE A 15 9.87 8.03 8.53
N GLU A 16 10.32 8.97 9.37
CA GLU A 16 11.31 9.96 8.99
C GLU A 16 12.65 9.31 8.62
N THR A 17 13.07 8.27 9.37
CA THR A 17 14.25 7.47 9.05
C THR A 17 14.14 6.87 7.64
N ALA A 18 12.96 6.33 7.26
CA ALA A 18 12.75 5.79 5.92
C ALA A 18 12.91 6.88 4.84
N PHE A 19 12.26 8.03 5.01
CA PHE A 19 12.39 9.16 4.08
C PHE A 19 13.83 9.60 3.92
N LYS A 20 14.54 9.81 5.03
CA LYS A 20 15.93 10.27 5.05
C LYS A 20 16.86 9.34 4.26
N TYR A 21 16.81 8.04 4.54
CA TYR A 21 17.75 7.11 3.92
C TYR A 21 17.40 6.76 2.49
N LEU A 22 16.11 6.76 2.12
CA LEU A 22 15.71 6.62 0.72
C LEU A 22 16.15 7.82 -0.11
N ALA A 23 15.99 9.04 0.39
CA ALA A 23 16.50 10.24 -0.27
C ALA A 23 18.02 10.22 -0.42
N MET A 24 18.76 9.85 0.63
CA MET A 24 20.22 9.69 0.60
C MET A 24 20.67 8.62 -0.41
N ALA A 25 19.88 7.57 -0.60
CA ALA A 25 20.16 6.50 -1.58
C ALA A 25 19.81 6.91 -3.02
N GLY A 26 19.20 8.08 -3.23
CA GLY A 26 18.88 8.60 -4.55
C GLY A 26 17.59 8.04 -5.17
N TYR A 27 16.65 7.57 -4.35
CA TYR A 27 15.31 7.20 -4.81
C TYR A 27 14.50 8.45 -5.17
N ASP A 28 13.59 8.30 -6.15
CA ASP A 28 12.67 9.36 -6.58
C ASP A 28 11.39 9.41 -5.75
N GLY A 29 11.05 8.31 -5.06
CA GLY A 29 9.83 8.22 -4.27
C GLY A 29 9.80 7.08 -3.27
N ILE A 30 8.70 7.03 -2.55
CA ILE A 30 8.46 6.08 -1.46
C ILE A 30 7.08 5.44 -1.59
N GLU A 31 6.99 4.16 -1.29
CA GLU A 31 5.75 3.46 -0.99
C GLU A 31 5.58 3.39 0.54
N ILE A 32 4.47 3.90 1.05
CA ILE A 32 4.21 3.91 2.49
C ILE A 32 3.69 2.55 2.95
N SER A 33 4.38 1.95 3.91
CA SER A 33 3.96 0.69 4.53
C SER A 33 2.87 0.92 5.57
N ALA A 34 1.71 0.31 5.36
CA ALA A 34 0.62 0.19 6.32
C ALA A 34 0.37 -1.30 6.62
N ILE A 35 1.43 -2.03 7.00
CA ILE A 35 1.42 -3.48 7.19
C ILE A 35 1.39 -3.79 8.69
N PRO A 36 0.21 -4.16 9.25
CA PRO A 36 0.07 -4.47 10.68
C PRO A 36 1.03 -5.57 11.13
N GLY A 37 1.70 -5.33 12.25
CA GLY A 37 2.61 -6.29 12.87
C GLY A 37 3.98 -6.45 12.17
N MET A 38 4.24 -5.77 11.06
CA MET A 38 5.51 -5.79 10.36
C MET A 38 6.13 -4.39 10.25
N SER A 39 5.42 -3.46 9.63
CA SER A 39 5.85 -2.07 9.48
C SER A 39 4.61 -1.19 9.33
N GLU A 40 4.20 -0.57 10.41
CA GLU A 40 3.05 0.34 10.43
C GLU A 40 3.51 1.79 10.45
N HIS A 41 4.17 2.22 9.38
CA HIS A 41 4.49 3.64 9.19
C HIS A 41 3.23 4.48 8.97
N LEU A 42 2.13 3.83 8.59
CA LEU A 42 0.79 4.39 8.55
C LEU A 42 -0.19 3.40 9.20
N VAL A 43 -0.77 3.80 10.33
CA VAL A 43 -1.88 3.08 10.97
C VAL A 43 -3.18 3.54 10.31
N ILE A 44 -3.84 2.66 9.56
CA ILE A 44 -4.99 3.01 8.73
C ILE A 44 -6.16 3.59 9.54
N GLU A 45 -6.43 3.06 10.71
CA GLU A 45 -7.53 3.53 11.57
C GLU A 45 -7.32 4.95 12.09
N ARG A 46 -6.08 5.47 12.02
CA ARG A 46 -5.69 6.81 12.51
C ARG A 46 -4.90 7.58 11.46
N TRP A 47 -5.14 7.31 10.18
CA TRP A 47 -4.38 7.91 9.10
C TRP A 47 -4.37 9.45 9.13
N GLN A 48 -5.45 10.07 9.64
CA GLN A 48 -5.57 11.52 9.73
C GLN A 48 -4.49 12.15 10.63
N GLU A 49 -4.02 11.40 11.63
CA GLU A 49 -2.96 11.86 12.54
C GLU A 49 -1.59 11.85 11.84
N ALA A 50 -1.33 10.84 10.99
CA ALA A 50 -0.05 10.65 10.32
C ALA A 50 0.08 11.43 8.99
N ALA A 51 -1.02 11.66 8.28
CA ALA A 51 -1.02 12.24 6.95
C ALA A 51 -0.30 13.61 6.84
N PRO A 52 -0.49 14.56 7.77
CA PRO A 52 0.23 15.84 7.72
C PRO A 52 1.75 15.66 7.79
N GLU A 53 2.21 14.77 8.64
CA GLU A 53 3.65 14.49 8.83
C GLU A 53 4.24 13.79 7.60
N ILE A 54 3.57 12.78 7.05
CA ILE A 54 4.01 12.08 5.83
C ILE A 54 4.14 13.07 4.65
N LYS A 55 3.17 13.97 4.49
CA LYS A 55 3.23 15.02 3.45
C LYS A 55 4.38 16.00 3.69
N ARG A 56 4.63 16.39 4.94
CA ARG A 56 5.75 17.26 5.31
C ARG A 56 7.08 16.59 4.95
N LEU A 57 7.28 15.34 5.34
CA LEU A 57 8.48 14.57 5.05
C LEU A 57 8.69 14.37 3.54
N SER A 58 7.63 14.06 2.80
CA SER A 58 7.68 13.97 1.33
C SER A 58 8.23 15.26 0.70
N ALA A 59 7.73 16.42 1.14
CA ALA A 59 8.18 17.71 0.64
C ALA A 59 9.62 18.03 1.08
N GLU A 60 9.97 17.74 2.34
CA GLU A 60 11.29 18.03 2.91
C GLU A 60 12.41 17.21 2.27
N TYR A 61 12.17 15.91 2.09
CA TYR A 61 13.16 15.00 1.51
C TYR A 61 13.08 14.89 -0.02
N GLY A 62 12.08 15.53 -0.66
CA GLY A 62 11.90 15.52 -2.11
C GLY A 62 11.52 14.16 -2.68
N LEU A 63 10.90 13.28 -1.88
CA LEU A 63 10.44 11.97 -2.31
C LEU A 63 8.94 12.02 -2.66
N GLU A 64 8.58 11.58 -3.86
CA GLU A 64 7.19 11.43 -4.28
C GLU A 64 6.50 10.31 -3.49
N LEU A 65 5.27 10.53 -3.03
CA LEU A 65 4.42 9.47 -2.47
C LEU A 65 3.85 8.65 -3.62
N MET A 66 4.54 7.58 -4.02
CA MET A 66 4.21 6.81 -5.22
C MET A 66 3.13 5.77 -5.01
N ALA A 67 3.10 5.15 -3.83
CA ALA A 67 2.15 4.10 -3.49
C ALA A 67 2.00 3.96 -1.97
N MET A 68 1.01 3.16 -1.58
CA MET A 68 0.82 2.67 -0.22
C MET A 68 0.54 1.16 -0.27
N GLU A 69 1.06 0.40 0.70
CA GLU A 69 0.77 -1.03 0.84
C GLU A 69 -0.10 -1.30 2.06
N GLN A 70 -1.32 -1.81 1.82
CA GLN A 70 -2.21 -2.39 2.82
C GLN A 70 -2.53 -3.84 2.42
N PRO A 71 -1.99 -4.86 3.14
CA PRO A 71 -2.01 -6.25 2.65
C PRO A 71 -3.34 -6.98 2.82
N PHE A 72 -4.32 -6.38 3.50
CA PHE A 72 -5.59 -7.02 3.80
C PHE A 72 -6.70 -6.50 2.88
N PRO A 73 -7.19 -7.33 1.91
CA PRO A 73 -8.26 -6.94 1.00
C PRO A 73 -9.65 -7.07 1.67
N ASP A 74 -9.85 -6.31 2.73
CA ASP A 74 -11.11 -6.20 3.46
C ASP A 74 -11.72 -4.82 3.18
N PRO A 75 -12.97 -4.72 2.71
CA PRO A 75 -13.60 -3.43 2.43
C PRO A 75 -13.57 -2.45 3.62
N ALA A 76 -13.72 -2.95 4.85
CA ALA A 76 -13.70 -2.10 6.05
C ALA A 76 -12.32 -1.49 6.34
N ILE A 77 -11.24 -2.12 5.85
CA ILE A 77 -9.85 -1.64 5.97
C ILE A 77 -9.46 -0.83 4.73
N MET A 78 -9.89 -1.29 3.54
CA MET A 78 -9.48 -0.68 2.28
C MET A 78 -10.15 0.67 2.02
N GLU A 79 -11.39 0.88 2.47
CA GLU A 79 -12.05 2.17 2.29
C GLU A 79 -11.31 3.31 3.03
N PRO A 80 -10.98 3.22 4.33
CA PRO A 80 -10.13 4.22 4.97
C PRO A 80 -8.72 4.31 4.35
N ALA A 81 -8.17 3.22 3.79
CA ALA A 81 -6.90 3.27 3.07
C ALA A 81 -7.00 4.11 1.78
N PHE A 82 -8.08 3.98 1.01
CA PHE A 82 -8.32 4.84 -0.16
C PHE A 82 -8.53 6.31 0.23
N GLN A 83 -9.24 6.57 1.33
CA GLN A 83 -9.39 7.93 1.87
C GLN A 83 -8.04 8.53 2.25
N ALA A 84 -7.18 7.75 2.92
CA ALA A 84 -5.83 8.15 3.27
C ALA A 84 -4.98 8.45 2.02
N ALA A 85 -5.05 7.58 1.01
CA ALA A 85 -4.36 7.77 -0.26
C ALA A 85 -4.76 9.08 -0.95
N VAL A 86 -6.06 9.35 -1.05
CA VAL A 86 -6.58 10.62 -1.61
C VAL A 86 -6.07 11.82 -0.84
N ALA A 87 -6.15 11.79 0.49
CA ALA A 87 -5.74 12.92 1.36
C ALA A 87 -4.24 13.22 1.26
N MET A 88 -3.43 12.20 1.02
CA MET A 88 -1.98 12.33 0.85
C MET A 88 -1.53 12.53 -0.60
N GLY A 89 -2.42 12.35 -1.58
CA GLY A 89 -2.08 12.42 -3.00
C GLY A 89 -1.36 11.17 -3.51
N ILE A 90 -1.56 10.02 -2.87
CA ILE A 90 -1.00 8.73 -3.28
C ILE A 90 -1.86 8.12 -4.38
N PRO A 91 -1.31 7.86 -5.58
CA PRO A 91 -2.12 7.39 -6.72
C PRO A 91 -2.41 5.89 -6.71
N VAL A 92 -1.63 5.10 -5.98
CA VAL A 92 -1.67 3.63 -6.02
C VAL A 92 -1.77 3.05 -4.62
N VAL A 93 -2.69 2.11 -4.42
CA VAL A 93 -2.77 1.28 -3.21
C VAL A 93 -2.55 -0.18 -3.59
N ASN A 94 -1.52 -0.80 -3.01
CA ASN A 94 -1.19 -2.20 -3.18
C ASN A 94 -1.86 -3.05 -2.10
N THR A 95 -2.42 -4.19 -2.48
CA THR A 95 -2.96 -5.19 -1.55
C THR A 95 -2.55 -6.60 -1.94
N GLY A 96 -2.65 -7.55 -1.01
CA GLY A 96 -2.53 -8.99 -1.31
C GLY A 96 -3.87 -9.59 -1.72
N SER A 97 -3.86 -10.74 -2.40
CA SER A 97 -5.12 -11.46 -2.70
C SER A 97 -5.65 -12.24 -1.51
N ARG A 98 -4.76 -12.71 -0.62
CA ARG A 98 -5.11 -13.75 0.35
C ARG A 98 -5.56 -15.03 -0.34
N GLY A 99 -6.26 -15.93 0.37
CA GLY A 99 -6.69 -17.21 -0.17
C GLY A 99 -5.55 -18.23 -0.21
N THR A 100 -5.76 -19.34 -0.94
CA THR A 100 -4.86 -20.48 -1.00
C THR A 100 -4.44 -20.77 -2.44
N ALA A 101 -3.13 -20.91 -2.68
CA ALA A 101 -2.59 -21.24 -3.98
C ALA A 101 -3.08 -22.62 -4.46
N GLY A 102 -3.51 -22.71 -5.73
CA GLY A 102 -3.98 -23.95 -6.34
C GLY A 102 -5.41 -24.36 -5.94
N ASP A 103 -6.11 -23.56 -5.15
CA ASP A 103 -7.51 -23.77 -4.80
C ASP A 103 -8.40 -22.87 -5.67
N GLU A 104 -9.12 -23.49 -6.63
CA GLU A 104 -9.97 -22.76 -7.58
C GLU A 104 -11.16 -22.04 -6.91
N GLU A 105 -11.73 -22.59 -5.84
CA GLU A 105 -12.83 -21.97 -5.12
C GLU A 105 -12.32 -20.72 -4.38
N SER A 106 -11.18 -20.86 -3.69
CA SER A 106 -10.50 -19.73 -3.07
C SER A 106 -10.14 -18.64 -4.08
N LEU A 107 -9.66 -18.99 -5.27
CA LEU A 107 -9.35 -18.02 -6.31
C LEU A 107 -10.59 -17.24 -6.75
N LYS A 108 -11.71 -17.93 -7.00
CA LYS A 108 -12.98 -17.27 -7.39
C LYS A 108 -13.48 -16.29 -6.35
N GLU A 109 -13.49 -16.71 -5.07
CA GLU A 109 -13.86 -15.82 -3.98
C GLU A 109 -12.97 -14.56 -3.91
N ARG A 110 -11.66 -14.74 -4.10
CA ARG A 110 -10.73 -13.60 -4.04
C ARG A 110 -10.90 -12.66 -5.22
N ILE A 111 -11.19 -13.18 -6.41
CA ILE A 111 -11.50 -12.37 -7.59
C ILE A 111 -12.74 -11.49 -7.32
N GLU A 112 -13.82 -12.06 -6.74
CA GLU A 112 -15.03 -11.29 -6.41
C GLU A 112 -14.74 -10.17 -5.39
N VAL A 113 -13.99 -10.47 -4.34
CA VAL A 113 -13.57 -9.46 -3.34
C VAL A 113 -12.75 -8.36 -4.00
N LEU A 114 -11.76 -8.71 -4.79
CA LEU A 114 -10.87 -7.75 -5.45
C LEU A 114 -11.63 -6.90 -6.49
N ALA A 115 -12.60 -7.47 -7.21
CA ALA A 115 -13.45 -6.72 -8.13
C ALA A 115 -14.28 -5.65 -7.38
N GLY A 116 -14.89 -6.00 -6.25
CA GLY A 116 -15.60 -5.03 -5.41
C GLY A 116 -14.69 -3.93 -4.85
N LEU A 117 -13.44 -4.27 -4.50
CA LEU A 117 -12.44 -3.28 -4.08
C LEU A 117 -11.95 -2.40 -5.23
N ALA A 118 -11.85 -2.93 -6.45
CA ALA A 118 -11.51 -2.15 -7.64
C ALA A 118 -12.58 -1.10 -7.95
N ASP A 119 -13.86 -1.49 -7.91
CA ASP A 119 -14.99 -0.55 -8.04
C ASP A 119 -14.98 0.53 -6.96
N MET A 120 -14.57 0.17 -5.74
CA MET A 120 -14.40 1.12 -4.65
C MET A 120 -13.24 2.08 -4.94
N ALA A 121 -12.07 1.57 -5.33
CA ALA A 121 -10.89 2.36 -5.65
C ALA A 121 -11.18 3.37 -6.79
N GLU A 122 -11.94 2.96 -7.83
CA GLU A 122 -12.35 3.84 -8.92
C GLU A 122 -13.15 5.05 -8.40
N ARG A 123 -14.09 4.84 -7.47
CA ARG A 123 -14.86 5.94 -6.86
C ARG A 123 -13.99 6.95 -6.11
N TYR A 124 -12.85 6.51 -5.58
CA TYR A 124 -11.86 7.37 -4.92
C TYR A 124 -10.81 7.94 -5.89
N GLY A 125 -10.81 7.51 -7.17
CA GLY A 125 -9.80 7.94 -8.15
C GLY A 125 -8.40 7.40 -7.85
N VAL A 126 -8.32 6.24 -7.18
CA VAL A 126 -7.08 5.55 -6.80
C VAL A 126 -6.95 4.26 -7.61
N THR A 127 -5.73 3.92 -8.00
CA THR A 127 -5.45 2.63 -8.65
C THR A 127 -5.23 1.55 -7.60
N LEU A 128 -6.06 0.49 -7.62
CA LEU A 128 -5.80 -0.72 -6.83
C LEU A 128 -4.87 -1.64 -7.60
N CYS A 129 -3.77 -2.04 -6.98
CA CYS A 129 -2.87 -3.06 -7.50
C CYS A 129 -2.87 -4.30 -6.59
N VAL A 130 -2.82 -5.47 -7.20
CA VAL A 130 -2.73 -6.75 -6.47
C VAL A 130 -1.31 -7.26 -6.55
N LYS A 131 -0.73 -7.52 -5.38
CA LYS A 131 0.61 -8.07 -5.24
C LYS A 131 0.54 -9.58 -5.17
N ALA A 132 1.11 -10.27 -6.16
CA ALA A 132 1.25 -11.72 -6.13
C ALA A 132 2.11 -12.14 -4.94
N HIS A 133 1.67 -13.14 -4.19
CA HIS A 133 2.34 -13.59 -2.98
C HIS A 133 2.38 -15.11 -2.90
N VAL A 134 3.52 -15.66 -2.55
CA VAL A 134 3.70 -17.12 -2.38
C VAL A 134 2.65 -17.68 -1.43
N GLY A 135 1.95 -18.72 -1.85
CA GLY A 135 0.91 -19.38 -1.08
C GLY A 135 -0.47 -18.72 -1.10
N ALA A 136 -0.60 -17.50 -1.64
CA ALA A 136 -1.89 -16.84 -1.82
C ALA A 136 -2.61 -17.31 -3.09
N ALA A 137 -3.91 -17.02 -3.22
CA ALA A 137 -4.69 -17.42 -4.40
C ALA A 137 -4.12 -16.84 -5.70
N ILE A 138 -3.69 -15.57 -5.68
CA ILE A 138 -2.91 -14.96 -6.76
C ILE A 138 -1.44 -14.99 -6.35
N HIS A 139 -0.65 -15.86 -6.97
CA HIS A 139 0.74 -16.11 -6.59
C HIS A 139 1.74 -15.94 -7.75
N ASP A 140 1.25 -15.85 -8.97
CA ASP A 140 2.05 -15.58 -10.17
C ASP A 140 1.22 -14.85 -11.26
N THR A 141 1.76 -14.74 -12.46
CA THR A 141 1.11 -14.05 -13.59
C THR A 141 0.08 -14.92 -14.32
N ALA A 142 -0.06 -16.18 -13.98
CA ALA A 142 -1.03 -17.10 -14.58
C ALA A 142 -2.33 -17.23 -13.78
N THR A 143 -2.33 -16.74 -12.52
CA THR A 143 -3.48 -16.76 -11.59
C THR A 143 -4.16 -15.40 -11.47
#